data_37b283ccc3d6bcd7f5253cba08e5daef
#
_entry.id   37b283ccc3d6bcd7f5253cba08e5daef
#
_cell.length_a   1.000
_cell.length_b   1.000
_cell.length_c   1.000
_cell.angle_alpha   90.00
_cell.angle_beta   90.00
_cell.angle_gamma   90.00
#
_symmetry.space_group_name_H-M   'P 1'
#
loop_
_entity.id
_entity.type
_entity.pdbx_description
1 polymer ?
#
loop_
_entity_poly.entity_id
_entity_poly.type
_entity_poly.pdbx_seq_one_letter_code
_entity_poly.pdbx_strand_id
1 'polypeptide(L)'
;MTLALNNIGHLVTNDPAIGNGPLGIINNAGLVADDDGKIVWCGPQDQIDQYTEAQPISCDGCAIIPGFVDSHTHIVFAGDRANEFEARMEGLPYAAGGIQSTMMATRAASDELLSLNAQHLAYEALCSGTTTLEVKSGYGLSVKDEERSMRIARTVTTETTFLGAHLYPTDVEQEDYVDLVVGEMLNACLPHAKWIDVFCDRGAFDVDQSREILKAGAKAGLGTRIHANQLQRGGGVQLGVELGVASCDHCTHLTEKDIEALSSANKTTVATLLPAAELCTRSPFPHARHMIEQGVTVALATDCNPGSSYTTSMPFVMSLAVILMGMTPDQALWSSTQGGAQALRRNDIGNLCAGSRADFVVLDAPSHIHLAYRPGVNQTRAVVRGGKCVVGAL
;
A
#
# COMPACT_ATOMS: atom_id res chain seq x y z
N MET A 1 15.79 -22.26 11.25
CA MET A 1 15.82 -22.25 12.76
C MET A 1 14.50 -21.69 13.23
N THR A 2 13.73 -22.49 13.95
CA THR A 2 12.42 -22.10 14.45
C THR A 2 12.53 -20.84 15.33
N LEU A 3 11.74 -19.81 15.03
CA LEU A 3 11.67 -18.59 15.81
C LEU A 3 10.55 -18.73 16.84
N ALA A 4 10.89 -18.61 18.14
CA ALA A 4 9.92 -18.60 19.23
C ALA A 4 10.05 -17.28 20.02
N LEU A 5 8.93 -16.63 20.27
CA LEU A 5 8.85 -15.37 21.02
C LEU A 5 7.87 -15.54 22.20
N ASN A 6 8.22 -15.02 23.36
CA ASN A 6 7.34 -14.95 24.52
C ASN A 6 7.36 -13.56 25.18
N ASN A 7 6.66 -13.42 26.29
CA ASN A 7 6.53 -12.15 27.00
C ASN A 7 6.10 -11.00 26.05
N ILE A 8 5.18 -11.33 25.11
CA ILE A 8 4.54 -10.36 24.23
C ILE A 8 3.38 -9.75 25.02
N GLY A 9 3.48 -8.48 25.38
CA GLY A 9 2.46 -7.81 26.18
C GLY A 9 1.12 -7.68 25.45
N HIS A 10 1.17 -7.44 24.13
CA HIS A 10 0.00 -7.18 23.29
C HIS A 10 0.28 -7.69 21.85
N LEU A 11 -0.28 -8.84 21.51
CA LEU A 11 -0.17 -9.44 20.19
C LEU A 11 -1.44 -9.16 19.38
N VAL A 12 -1.31 -8.50 18.23
CA VAL A 12 -2.38 -8.34 17.26
C VAL A 12 -2.24 -9.42 16.19
N THR A 13 -3.29 -10.23 15.99
CA THR A 13 -3.25 -11.33 15.02
C THR A 13 -3.99 -11.01 13.73
N ASN A 14 -4.92 -10.06 13.75
CA ASN A 14 -5.95 -9.82 12.72
C ASN A 14 -6.86 -11.04 12.47
N ASP A 15 -6.95 -11.95 13.46
CA ASP A 15 -7.88 -13.08 13.43
C ASP A 15 -8.79 -13.06 14.67
N PRO A 16 -10.05 -12.63 14.55
CA PRO A 16 -10.98 -12.57 15.67
C PRO A 16 -11.36 -13.95 16.22
N ALA A 17 -11.00 -15.05 15.54
CA ALA A 17 -11.26 -16.40 16.02
C ALA A 17 -10.27 -16.87 17.09
N ILE A 18 -9.08 -16.25 17.17
CA ILE A 18 -8.01 -16.66 18.09
C ILE A 18 -7.68 -15.63 19.17
N GLY A 19 -8.31 -14.46 19.14
CA GLY A 19 -8.07 -13.40 20.11
C GLY A 19 -9.31 -12.54 20.39
N ASN A 20 -9.13 -11.44 21.08
CA ASN A 20 -10.21 -10.54 21.46
C ASN A 20 -10.42 -9.42 20.45
N GLY A 21 -11.69 -9.08 20.22
CA GLY A 21 -12.07 -7.97 19.34
C GLY A 21 -11.78 -8.24 17.85
N PRO A 22 -12.02 -7.25 17.00
CA PRO A 22 -11.89 -7.42 15.53
C PRO A 22 -10.46 -7.65 15.07
N LEU A 23 -9.46 -7.24 15.86
CA LEU A 23 -8.04 -7.45 15.60
C LEU A 23 -7.49 -8.77 16.17
N GLY A 24 -8.31 -9.58 16.85
CA GLY A 24 -7.85 -10.82 17.47
C GLY A 24 -6.67 -10.60 18.43
N ILE A 25 -6.85 -9.72 19.42
CA ILE A 25 -5.79 -9.34 20.37
C ILE A 25 -5.60 -10.39 21.44
N ILE A 26 -4.35 -10.82 21.68
CA ILE A 26 -3.95 -11.72 22.75
C ILE A 26 -2.96 -10.98 23.66
N ASN A 27 -3.28 -10.89 24.95
CA ASN A 27 -2.36 -10.33 25.95
C ASN A 27 -1.52 -11.44 26.59
N ASN A 28 -0.29 -11.12 26.99
CA ASN A 28 0.68 -12.09 27.52
C ASN A 28 0.86 -13.29 26.58
N ALA A 29 1.17 -12.98 25.33
CA ALA A 29 1.17 -13.94 24.24
C ALA A 29 2.55 -14.56 23.99
N GLY A 30 2.52 -15.69 23.28
CA GLY A 30 3.64 -16.30 22.57
C GLY A 30 3.36 -16.42 21.07
N LEU A 31 4.42 -16.51 20.28
CA LEU A 31 4.38 -16.70 18.85
C LEU A 31 5.47 -17.67 18.43
N VAL A 32 5.15 -18.61 17.52
CA VAL A 32 6.12 -19.56 16.95
C VAL A 32 6.03 -19.50 15.42
N ALA A 33 7.20 -19.35 14.76
CA ALA A 33 7.33 -19.45 13.32
C ALA A 33 8.35 -20.54 12.97
N ASP A 34 8.11 -21.25 11.86
CA ASP A 34 8.95 -22.34 11.38
C ASP A 34 10.15 -21.85 10.54
N ASP A 35 10.96 -22.81 10.09
CA ASP A 35 12.15 -22.60 9.28
C ASP A 35 11.83 -22.11 7.85
N ASP A 36 10.59 -22.33 7.39
CA ASP A 36 10.08 -21.85 6.10
C ASP A 36 9.53 -20.41 6.21
N GLY A 37 9.60 -19.81 7.40
CA GLY A 37 9.18 -18.45 7.67
C GLY A 37 7.66 -18.27 7.72
N LYS A 38 6.96 -19.29 8.22
CA LYS A 38 5.51 -19.28 8.42
C LYS A 38 5.15 -19.32 9.89
N ILE A 39 4.04 -18.67 10.25
CA ILE A 39 3.46 -18.78 11.59
C ILE A 39 2.96 -20.20 11.79
N VAL A 40 3.45 -20.86 12.84
CA VAL A 40 2.98 -22.18 13.29
C VAL A 40 1.86 -21.99 14.31
N TRP A 41 2.08 -21.06 15.24
CA TRP A 41 1.14 -20.82 16.34
C TRP A 41 1.32 -19.41 16.92
N CYS A 42 0.23 -18.87 17.41
CA CYS A 42 0.20 -17.75 18.36
C CYS A 42 -0.95 -17.94 19.36
N GLY A 43 -0.71 -17.58 20.62
CA GLY A 43 -1.65 -17.84 21.71
C GLY A 43 -1.12 -17.38 23.06
N PRO A 44 -1.78 -17.78 24.18
CA PRO A 44 -1.29 -17.52 25.52
C PRO A 44 0.09 -18.10 25.73
N GLN A 45 1.04 -17.32 26.28
CA GLN A 45 2.46 -17.73 26.37
C GLN A 45 2.72 -18.99 27.20
N ASP A 46 1.85 -19.35 28.13
CA ASP A 46 1.93 -20.56 28.95
C ASP A 46 1.72 -21.87 28.16
N GLN A 47 1.29 -21.78 26.92
CA GLN A 47 1.10 -22.91 26.00
C GLN A 47 2.25 -23.09 25.00
N ILE A 48 3.23 -22.19 24.95
CA ILE A 48 4.27 -22.15 23.90
C ILE A 48 5.08 -23.46 23.80
N ASP A 49 5.36 -24.10 24.92
CA ASP A 49 6.13 -25.35 25.00
C ASP A 49 5.45 -26.53 24.28
N GLN A 50 4.14 -26.41 23.95
CA GLN A 50 3.43 -27.43 23.16
C GLN A 50 3.75 -27.33 21.65
N TYR A 51 4.36 -26.23 21.21
CA TYR A 51 4.55 -25.91 19.79
C TYR A 51 6.01 -25.78 19.39
N THR A 52 6.94 -25.75 20.34
CA THR A 52 8.37 -25.66 20.07
C THR A 52 9.22 -26.13 21.24
N GLU A 53 10.38 -26.73 20.92
CA GLU A 53 11.47 -27.01 21.88
C GLU A 53 12.53 -25.89 21.87
N ALA A 54 12.40 -24.89 20.97
CA ALA A 54 13.32 -23.77 20.88
C ALA A 54 13.17 -22.85 22.10
N GLN A 55 14.29 -22.36 22.64
CA GLN A 55 14.27 -21.37 23.70
C GLN A 55 13.61 -20.06 23.21
N PRO A 56 12.50 -19.61 23.80
CA PRO A 56 11.86 -18.39 23.35
C PRO A 56 12.69 -17.13 23.66
N ILE A 57 12.67 -16.17 22.74
CA ILE A 57 13.21 -14.82 22.93
C ILE A 57 12.14 -13.96 23.60
N SER A 58 12.51 -13.24 24.69
CA SER A 58 11.59 -12.33 25.38
C SER A 58 11.38 -11.05 24.59
N CYS A 59 10.12 -10.65 24.41
CA CYS A 59 9.73 -9.36 23.83
C CYS A 59 9.55 -8.25 24.88
N ASP A 60 9.91 -8.48 26.14
CA ASP A 60 9.93 -7.50 27.24
C ASP A 60 8.60 -6.76 27.46
N GLY A 61 7.47 -7.41 27.18
CA GLY A 61 6.14 -6.81 27.29
C GLY A 61 5.76 -5.88 26.12
N CYS A 62 6.60 -5.78 25.09
CA CYS A 62 6.32 -5.00 23.91
C CYS A 62 5.11 -5.52 23.11
N ALA A 63 4.50 -4.65 22.31
CA ALA A 63 3.47 -5.06 21.37
C ALA A 63 4.09 -5.66 20.10
N ILE A 64 3.40 -6.67 19.55
CA ILE A 64 3.67 -7.21 18.21
C ILE A 64 2.42 -7.04 17.34
N ILE A 65 2.62 -6.56 16.12
CA ILE A 65 1.59 -6.39 15.11
C ILE A 65 2.00 -7.09 13.81
N PRO A 66 1.05 -7.49 12.93
CA PRO A 66 1.39 -7.89 11.57
C PRO A 66 2.21 -6.81 10.86
N GLY A 67 3.13 -7.21 9.99
CA GLY A 67 3.86 -6.27 9.15
C GLY A 67 2.91 -5.45 8.27
N PHE A 68 3.20 -4.16 8.10
CA PHE A 68 2.39 -3.32 7.24
C PHE A 68 2.45 -3.80 5.79
N VAL A 69 1.33 -3.64 5.09
CA VAL A 69 1.17 -3.94 3.67
C VAL A 69 0.83 -2.63 2.96
N ASP A 70 1.83 -2.02 2.36
CA ASP A 70 1.67 -0.80 1.58
C ASP A 70 1.29 -1.18 0.14
N SER A 71 0.01 -1.07 -0.16
CA SER A 71 -0.57 -1.54 -1.41
C SER A 71 -0.57 -0.51 -2.54
N HIS A 72 0.10 0.65 -2.36
CA HIS A 72 0.10 1.70 -3.39
C HIS A 72 1.32 2.61 -3.24
N THR A 73 2.32 2.45 -4.14
CA THR A 73 3.49 3.34 -4.19
C THR A 73 4.01 3.55 -5.61
N HIS A 74 4.76 4.65 -5.81
CA HIS A 74 5.40 5.04 -7.08
C HIS A 74 6.89 5.30 -6.87
N ILE A 75 7.61 4.41 -6.20
CA ILE A 75 9.00 4.64 -5.78
C ILE A 75 10.05 4.53 -6.89
N VAL A 76 9.67 4.19 -8.12
CA VAL A 76 10.59 4.18 -9.27
C VAL A 76 10.52 5.52 -9.99
N PHE A 77 11.31 6.47 -9.55
CA PHE A 77 11.40 7.80 -10.14
C PHE A 77 12.78 8.43 -9.89
N ALA A 78 13.06 9.52 -10.61
CA ALA A 78 14.15 10.45 -10.33
C ALA A 78 13.63 11.90 -10.32
N GLY A 79 14.45 12.78 -9.81
CA GLY A 79 14.13 14.20 -9.64
C GLY A 79 13.53 14.52 -8.29
N ASP A 80 13.20 15.79 -8.11
CA ASP A 80 12.70 16.39 -6.87
C ASP A 80 11.58 17.38 -7.21
N ARG A 81 10.58 17.48 -6.35
CA ARG A 81 9.43 18.38 -6.52
C ARG A 81 9.20 19.28 -5.29
N ALA A 82 10.26 19.52 -4.50
CA ALA A 82 10.19 20.38 -3.31
C ALA A 82 9.72 21.80 -3.62
N ASN A 83 10.15 22.38 -4.76
CA ASN A 83 9.71 23.72 -5.19
C ASN A 83 8.18 23.76 -5.48
N GLU A 84 7.60 22.68 -6.02
CA GLU A 84 6.15 22.62 -6.22
C GLU A 84 5.41 22.48 -4.87
N PHE A 85 6.00 21.75 -3.94
CA PHE A 85 5.45 21.66 -2.58
C PHE A 85 5.47 23.03 -1.91
N GLU A 86 6.59 23.78 -1.99
CA GLU A 86 6.70 25.14 -1.46
C GLU A 86 5.63 26.05 -2.06
N ALA A 87 5.51 26.08 -3.39
CA ALA A 87 4.51 26.90 -4.09
C ALA A 87 3.06 26.56 -3.67
N ARG A 88 2.74 25.28 -3.42
CA ARG A 88 1.43 24.89 -2.87
C ARG A 88 1.23 25.40 -1.46
N MET A 89 2.26 25.39 -0.62
CA MET A 89 2.16 25.94 0.75
C MET A 89 1.97 27.44 0.72
N GLU A 90 2.45 28.14 -0.30
CA GLU A 90 2.19 29.57 -0.58
C GLU A 90 0.78 29.84 -1.16
N GLY A 91 0.01 28.81 -1.50
CA GLY A 91 -1.39 28.92 -1.92
C GLY A 91 -1.67 28.61 -3.39
N LEU A 92 -0.70 28.18 -4.18
CA LEU A 92 -0.96 27.68 -5.52
C LEU A 92 -1.70 26.34 -5.48
N PRO A 93 -2.71 26.11 -6.35
CA PRO A 93 -3.43 24.85 -6.38
C PRO A 93 -2.56 23.70 -6.88
N TYR A 94 -2.83 22.49 -6.38
CA TYR A 94 -2.23 21.27 -6.94
C TYR A 94 -2.71 21.05 -8.38
N ALA A 95 -1.78 20.73 -9.27
CA ALA A 95 -2.08 20.37 -10.65
C ALA A 95 -1.25 19.13 -11.05
N ALA A 96 -1.88 18.16 -11.71
CA ALA A 96 -1.22 16.93 -12.16
C ALA A 96 -0.10 17.18 -13.20
N GLY A 97 -0.04 18.36 -13.81
CA GLY A 97 1.01 18.73 -14.79
C GLY A 97 2.45 18.64 -14.28
N GLY A 98 2.66 18.69 -12.96
CA GLY A 98 3.99 18.49 -12.35
C GLY A 98 4.59 17.09 -12.58
N ILE A 99 3.79 16.08 -12.95
CA ILE A 99 4.28 14.75 -13.33
C ILE A 99 5.25 14.81 -14.52
N GLN A 100 5.10 15.79 -15.42
CA GLN A 100 6.00 15.99 -16.57
C GLN A 100 7.48 16.21 -16.13
N SER A 101 7.70 16.96 -15.04
CA SER A 101 9.05 17.17 -14.51
C SER A 101 9.68 15.88 -14.00
N THR A 102 8.90 15.06 -13.28
CA THR A 102 9.32 13.74 -12.81
C THR A 102 9.58 12.79 -13.99
N MET A 103 8.72 12.79 -15.00
CA MET A 103 8.90 12.00 -16.21
C MET A 103 10.22 12.33 -16.91
N MET A 104 10.50 13.62 -17.16
CA MET A 104 11.75 14.05 -17.81
C MET A 104 12.98 13.62 -16.99
N ALA A 105 12.96 13.80 -15.67
CA ALA A 105 14.06 13.40 -14.80
C ALA A 105 14.24 11.88 -14.79
N THR A 106 13.15 11.11 -14.75
CA THR A 106 13.17 9.64 -14.73
C THR A 106 13.72 9.09 -16.05
N ARG A 107 13.29 9.63 -17.19
CA ARG A 107 13.82 9.24 -18.51
C ARG A 107 15.31 9.54 -18.67
N ALA A 108 15.78 10.66 -18.09
CA ALA A 108 17.18 11.07 -18.15
C ALA A 108 18.09 10.31 -17.17
N ALA A 109 17.53 9.72 -16.11
CA ALA A 109 18.30 9.00 -15.08
C ALA A 109 18.86 7.68 -15.60
N SER A 110 20.00 7.23 -15.04
CA SER A 110 20.52 5.88 -15.32
C SER A 110 19.73 4.80 -14.57
N ASP A 111 19.83 3.55 -15.03
CA ASP A 111 19.21 2.40 -14.35
C ASP A 111 19.74 2.21 -12.94
N GLU A 112 21.04 2.47 -12.72
CA GLU A 112 21.69 2.39 -11.42
C GLU A 112 21.06 3.41 -10.44
N LEU A 113 20.86 4.66 -10.88
CA LEU A 113 20.28 5.71 -10.03
C LEU A 113 18.84 5.36 -9.67
N LEU A 114 18.02 4.95 -10.64
CA LEU A 114 16.63 4.54 -10.39
C LEU A 114 16.55 3.34 -9.45
N SER A 115 17.43 2.35 -9.64
CA SER A 115 17.48 1.16 -8.78
C SER A 115 17.90 1.50 -7.35
N LEU A 116 18.91 2.35 -7.18
CA LEU A 116 19.37 2.81 -5.86
C LEU A 116 18.27 3.60 -5.13
N ASN A 117 17.57 4.51 -5.83
CA ASN A 117 16.47 5.27 -5.25
C ASN A 117 15.32 4.36 -4.80
N ALA A 118 14.91 3.43 -5.67
CA ALA A 118 13.82 2.48 -5.35
C ALA A 118 14.19 1.57 -4.16
N GLN A 119 15.43 1.06 -4.11
CA GLN A 119 15.93 0.25 -3.00
C GLN A 119 16.01 1.06 -1.70
N HIS A 120 16.45 2.31 -1.77
CA HIS A 120 16.52 3.20 -0.60
C HIS A 120 15.13 3.43 0.00
N LEU A 121 14.14 3.82 -0.81
CA LEU A 121 12.78 4.06 -0.35
C LEU A 121 12.12 2.77 0.17
N ALA A 122 12.36 1.64 -0.48
CA ALA A 122 11.86 0.35 0.01
C ALA A 122 12.50 -0.06 1.35
N TYR A 123 13.78 0.23 1.55
CA TYR A 123 14.45 -0.02 2.83
C TYR A 123 13.96 0.94 3.93
N GLU A 124 13.70 2.20 3.60
CA GLU A 124 13.10 3.19 4.52
C GLU A 124 11.69 2.73 4.96
N ALA A 125 10.86 2.25 4.01
CA ALA A 125 9.57 1.64 4.31
C ALA A 125 9.71 0.43 5.24
N LEU A 126 10.68 -0.45 4.97
CA LEU A 126 10.97 -1.62 5.81
C LEU A 126 11.36 -1.22 7.22
N CYS A 127 12.21 -0.19 7.39
CA CYS A 127 12.59 0.36 8.70
C CYS A 127 11.40 0.94 9.48
N SER A 128 10.34 1.31 8.79
CA SER A 128 9.06 1.77 9.37
C SER A 128 8.05 0.64 9.62
N GLY A 129 8.42 -0.62 9.30
CA GLY A 129 7.59 -1.81 9.55
C GLY A 129 6.82 -2.35 8.34
N THR A 130 7.00 -1.79 7.14
CA THR A 130 6.37 -2.29 5.91
C THR A 130 7.10 -3.53 5.40
N THR A 131 6.44 -4.69 5.46
CA THR A 131 7.02 -5.98 5.04
C THR A 131 6.62 -6.39 3.63
N THR A 132 5.54 -5.82 3.11
CA THR A 132 5.09 -5.99 1.73
C THR A 132 4.80 -4.61 1.12
N LEU A 133 5.36 -4.39 -0.07
CA LEU A 133 5.28 -3.12 -0.80
C LEU A 133 4.83 -3.42 -2.23
N GLU A 134 3.80 -2.73 -2.71
CA GLU A 134 3.43 -2.68 -4.12
C GLU A 134 4.12 -1.50 -4.79
N VAL A 135 4.64 -1.70 -6.02
CA VAL A 135 5.39 -0.67 -6.76
C VAL A 135 4.83 -0.52 -8.17
N LYS A 136 4.42 0.70 -8.48
CA LYS A 136 3.91 1.10 -9.80
C LYS A 136 5.02 1.71 -10.66
N SER A 137 4.92 1.52 -11.98
CA SER A 137 5.57 2.37 -12.98
C SER A 137 4.80 3.70 -13.13
N GLY A 138 4.85 4.36 -14.29
CA GLY A 138 4.02 5.52 -14.60
C GLY A 138 4.78 6.84 -14.70
N TYR A 139 6.09 6.82 -14.59
CA TYR A 139 6.95 7.98 -14.87
C TYR A 139 7.83 7.80 -16.11
N GLY A 140 7.64 6.70 -16.85
CA GLY A 140 8.29 6.46 -18.13
C GLY A 140 7.51 7.06 -19.30
N LEU A 141 6.22 6.74 -19.38
CA LEU A 141 5.25 7.15 -20.40
C LEU A 141 5.78 6.92 -21.86
N SER A 142 6.62 5.91 -22.01
CA SER A 142 7.08 5.36 -23.29
C SER A 142 7.31 3.86 -23.14
N VAL A 143 7.24 3.09 -24.21
CA VAL A 143 7.44 1.63 -24.18
C VAL A 143 8.73 1.25 -23.44
N LYS A 144 9.84 1.88 -23.85
CA LYS A 144 11.18 1.63 -23.29
C LYS A 144 11.26 2.00 -21.80
N ASP A 145 10.74 3.16 -21.43
CA ASP A 145 10.94 3.68 -20.08
C ASP A 145 9.96 3.07 -19.07
N GLU A 146 8.75 2.67 -19.51
CA GLU A 146 7.82 1.89 -18.67
C GLU A 146 8.35 0.47 -18.44
N GLU A 147 8.83 -0.23 -19.49
CA GLU A 147 9.47 -1.55 -19.32
C GLU A 147 10.66 -1.48 -18.36
N ARG A 148 11.52 -0.47 -18.53
CA ARG A 148 12.65 -0.21 -17.64
C ARG A 148 12.21 -0.02 -16.20
N SER A 149 11.18 0.79 -15.96
CA SER A 149 10.63 1.06 -14.64
C SER A 149 10.06 -0.20 -14.00
N MET A 150 9.33 -1.01 -14.77
CA MET A 150 8.79 -2.30 -14.32
C MET A 150 9.90 -3.31 -13.97
N ARG A 151 10.95 -3.38 -14.77
CA ARG A 151 12.10 -4.25 -14.50
C ARG A 151 12.81 -3.84 -13.21
N ILE A 152 12.97 -2.54 -12.95
CA ILE A 152 13.52 -2.02 -11.69
C ILE A 152 12.58 -2.34 -10.52
N ALA A 153 11.28 -2.12 -10.65
CA ALA A 153 10.31 -2.45 -9.62
C ALA A 153 10.38 -3.94 -9.20
N ARG A 154 10.59 -4.84 -10.16
CA ARG A 154 10.77 -6.29 -9.90
C ARG A 154 11.99 -6.63 -9.05
N THR A 155 13.00 -5.79 -8.98
CA THR A 155 14.15 -6.00 -8.09
C THR A 155 13.82 -5.74 -6.62
N VAL A 156 12.75 -4.99 -6.36
CA VAL A 156 12.31 -4.58 -5.03
C VAL A 156 11.19 -5.47 -4.50
N THR A 157 10.22 -5.79 -5.36
CA THR A 157 9.02 -6.54 -4.96
C THR A 157 8.49 -7.43 -6.08
N THR A 158 7.61 -8.38 -5.71
CA THR A 158 6.81 -9.16 -6.65
C THR A 158 5.43 -8.54 -6.92
N GLU A 159 5.02 -7.56 -6.12
CA GLU A 159 3.76 -6.83 -6.27
C GLU A 159 4.01 -5.60 -7.15
N THR A 160 4.09 -5.80 -8.46
CA THR A 160 4.43 -4.76 -9.44
C THR A 160 3.24 -4.41 -10.31
N THR A 161 3.04 -3.12 -10.55
CA THR A 161 1.89 -2.56 -11.28
C THR A 161 2.34 -1.75 -12.48
N PHE A 162 1.89 -2.15 -13.66
CA PHE A 162 2.04 -1.36 -14.87
C PHE A 162 1.03 -0.20 -14.88
N LEU A 163 1.53 1.03 -14.87
CA LEU A 163 0.76 2.27 -14.89
C LEU A 163 1.17 3.16 -16.08
N GLY A 164 1.28 2.60 -17.29
CA GLY A 164 1.50 3.41 -18.49
C GLY A 164 0.40 4.45 -18.72
N ALA A 165 -0.78 4.19 -18.22
CA ALA A 165 -1.91 5.11 -18.23
C ALA A 165 -1.96 6.03 -17.00
N HIS A 166 -0.84 6.71 -16.68
CA HIS A 166 -0.76 7.68 -15.60
C HIS A 166 -1.12 9.10 -16.07
N LEU A 167 -0.52 9.55 -17.16
CA LEU A 167 -0.87 10.77 -17.87
C LEU A 167 -0.55 10.61 -19.36
N TYR A 168 -1.05 11.56 -20.17
CA TYR A 168 -0.65 11.69 -21.56
C TYR A 168 0.65 12.48 -21.68
N PRO A 169 1.65 12.01 -22.46
CA PRO A 169 2.73 12.84 -22.94
C PRO A 169 2.16 13.99 -23.78
N THR A 170 2.74 15.17 -23.66
CA THR A 170 2.23 16.39 -24.34
C THR A 170 2.43 16.40 -25.85
N ASP A 171 3.21 15.48 -26.38
CA ASP A 171 3.62 15.35 -27.77
C ASP A 171 2.92 14.19 -28.51
N VAL A 172 1.91 13.56 -27.88
CA VAL A 172 1.16 12.44 -28.46
C VAL A 172 -0.34 12.72 -28.35
N GLU A 173 -1.11 12.39 -29.40
CA GLU A 173 -2.57 12.46 -29.37
C GLU A 173 -3.13 11.39 -28.42
N GLN A 174 -4.24 11.70 -27.74
CA GLN A 174 -4.78 10.84 -26.67
C GLN A 174 -5.16 9.44 -27.16
N GLU A 175 -5.82 9.34 -28.32
CA GLU A 175 -6.24 8.04 -28.88
C GLU A 175 -5.02 7.19 -29.25
N ASP A 176 -4.02 7.78 -29.92
CA ASP A 176 -2.78 7.09 -30.28
C ASP A 176 -2.02 6.61 -29.03
N TYR A 177 -2.09 7.37 -27.93
CA TYR A 177 -1.46 6.97 -26.68
C TYR A 177 -2.20 5.82 -25.99
N VAL A 178 -3.52 5.79 -26.02
CA VAL A 178 -4.30 4.64 -25.50
C VAL A 178 -3.95 3.38 -26.27
N ASP A 179 -3.91 3.45 -27.62
CA ASP A 179 -3.50 2.33 -28.48
C ASP A 179 -2.08 1.82 -28.12
N LEU A 180 -1.15 2.75 -27.87
CA LEU A 180 0.21 2.41 -27.43
C LEU A 180 0.19 1.68 -26.09
N VAL A 181 -0.59 2.18 -25.10
CA VAL A 181 -0.70 1.60 -23.74
C VAL A 181 -1.28 0.19 -23.79
N VAL A 182 -2.38 -0.03 -24.53
CA VAL A 182 -3.04 -1.34 -24.58
C VAL A 182 -2.33 -2.33 -25.51
N GLY A 183 -1.43 -1.84 -26.38
CA GLY A 183 -0.69 -2.59 -27.39
C GLY A 183 0.75 -2.86 -27.00
N GLU A 184 1.66 -2.11 -27.62
CA GLU A 184 3.12 -2.34 -27.53
C GLU A 184 3.65 -2.19 -26.09
N MET A 185 3.18 -1.18 -25.36
CA MET A 185 3.66 -0.88 -24.00
C MET A 185 3.22 -1.97 -23.03
N LEU A 186 1.95 -2.40 -23.07
CA LEU A 186 1.45 -3.53 -22.26
C LEU A 186 2.27 -4.78 -22.54
N ASN A 187 2.49 -5.12 -23.81
CA ASN A 187 3.26 -6.32 -24.19
C ASN A 187 4.70 -6.28 -23.65
N ALA A 188 5.36 -5.13 -23.70
CA ALA A 188 6.72 -4.96 -23.17
C ALA A 188 6.77 -5.09 -21.64
N CYS A 189 5.77 -4.54 -20.93
CA CYS A 189 5.71 -4.55 -19.46
C CYS A 189 5.19 -5.88 -18.87
N LEU A 190 4.42 -6.66 -19.64
CA LEU A 190 3.75 -7.88 -19.19
C LEU A 190 4.65 -8.89 -18.45
N PRO A 191 5.92 -9.16 -18.87
CA PRO A 191 6.80 -10.10 -18.16
C PRO A 191 7.16 -9.67 -16.74
N HIS A 192 6.99 -8.37 -16.43
CA HIS A 192 7.38 -7.75 -15.18
C HIS A 192 6.18 -7.32 -14.33
N ALA A 193 4.96 -7.32 -14.89
CA ALA A 193 3.74 -6.85 -14.25
C ALA A 193 2.94 -7.97 -13.62
N LYS A 194 2.39 -7.72 -12.43
CA LYS A 194 1.33 -8.51 -11.80
C LYS A 194 -0.02 -7.82 -11.94
N TRP A 195 -0.01 -6.49 -11.98
CA TRP A 195 -1.18 -5.63 -12.02
C TRP A 195 -1.11 -4.63 -13.17
N ILE A 196 -2.26 -4.15 -13.60
CA ILE A 196 -2.42 -2.97 -14.45
C ILE A 196 -3.28 -1.94 -13.71
N ASP A 197 -2.95 -0.67 -13.86
CA ASP A 197 -3.62 0.45 -13.24
C ASP A 197 -3.85 1.58 -14.25
N VAL A 198 -4.81 2.46 -14.00
CA VAL A 198 -5.12 3.63 -14.80
C VAL A 198 -5.52 4.80 -13.92
N PHE A 199 -5.09 6.00 -14.26
CA PHE A 199 -5.53 7.22 -13.60
C PHE A 199 -6.80 7.77 -14.28
N CYS A 200 -7.96 7.41 -13.72
CA CYS A 200 -9.27 7.80 -14.21
C CYS A 200 -9.75 9.08 -13.49
N ASP A 201 -9.27 10.24 -13.93
CA ASP A 201 -9.66 11.53 -13.35
C ASP A 201 -9.49 12.68 -14.34
N ARG A 202 -9.89 13.89 -13.93
CA ARG A 202 -9.78 15.10 -14.73
C ARG A 202 -8.32 15.39 -15.15
N GLY A 203 -8.10 15.54 -16.45
CA GLY A 203 -6.78 15.83 -17.00
C GLY A 203 -5.91 14.59 -17.25
N ALA A 204 -6.46 13.40 -16.97
CA ALA A 204 -5.90 12.11 -17.29
C ALA A 204 -6.92 11.31 -18.16
N PHE A 205 -7.13 10.03 -17.89
CA PHE A 205 -7.99 9.18 -18.72
C PHE A 205 -9.45 9.28 -18.30
N ASP A 206 -10.36 9.26 -19.27
CA ASP A 206 -11.79 9.19 -19.02
C ASP A 206 -12.26 7.76 -18.72
N VAL A 207 -13.58 7.59 -18.45
CA VAL A 207 -14.16 6.30 -18.07
C VAL A 207 -14.06 5.25 -19.17
N ASP A 208 -14.24 5.65 -20.44
CA ASP A 208 -14.25 4.72 -21.58
C ASP A 208 -12.83 4.26 -21.91
N GLN A 209 -11.86 5.18 -21.94
CA GLN A 209 -10.45 4.88 -22.09
C GLN A 209 -9.92 4.00 -20.95
N SER A 210 -10.30 4.33 -19.70
CA SER A 210 -9.95 3.52 -18.51
C SER A 210 -10.52 2.12 -18.60
N ARG A 211 -11.74 1.97 -19.08
CA ARG A 211 -12.38 0.67 -19.33
C ARG A 211 -11.62 -0.17 -20.34
N GLU A 212 -11.20 0.45 -21.44
CA GLU A 212 -10.41 -0.21 -22.50
C GLU A 212 -9.08 -0.72 -21.95
N ILE A 213 -8.34 0.13 -21.26
CA ILE A 213 -7.02 -0.17 -20.67
C ILE A 213 -7.13 -1.32 -19.65
N LEU A 214 -8.08 -1.24 -18.71
CA LEU A 214 -8.27 -2.28 -17.70
C LEU A 214 -8.70 -3.61 -18.30
N LYS A 215 -9.58 -3.60 -19.32
CA LYS A 215 -9.97 -4.81 -20.06
C LYS A 215 -8.81 -5.43 -20.83
N ALA A 216 -7.95 -4.62 -21.44
CA ALA A 216 -6.75 -5.10 -22.13
C ALA A 216 -5.80 -5.81 -21.15
N GLY A 217 -5.52 -5.21 -19.99
CA GLY A 217 -4.70 -5.82 -18.95
C GLY A 217 -5.31 -7.12 -18.39
N ALA A 218 -6.61 -7.12 -18.09
CA ALA A 218 -7.31 -8.31 -17.62
C ALA A 218 -7.26 -9.45 -18.66
N LYS A 219 -7.43 -9.14 -19.95
CA LYS A 219 -7.28 -10.10 -21.06
C LYS A 219 -5.88 -10.67 -21.15
N ALA A 220 -4.86 -9.87 -20.81
CA ALA A 220 -3.46 -10.30 -20.75
C ALA A 220 -3.12 -11.09 -19.46
N GLY A 221 -4.07 -11.28 -18.54
CA GLY A 221 -3.90 -12.04 -17.31
C GLY A 221 -3.44 -11.24 -16.10
N LEU A 222 -3.41 -9.90 -16.20
CA LEU A 222 -3.08 -9.02 -15.08
C LEU A 222 -4.28 -8.80 -14.16
N GLY A 223 -4.03 -8.65 -12.86
CA GLY A 223 -4.99 -8.07 -11.95
C GLY A 223 -5.18 -6.57 -12.25
N THR A 224 -6.39 -6.04 -11.97
CA THR A 224 -6.74 -4.65 -12.30
C THR A 224 -6.89 -3.79 -11.04
N ARG A 225 -6.47 -2.53 -11.13
CA ARG A 225 -6.57 -1.48 -10.12
C ARG A 225 -6.96 -0.18 -10.80
N ILE A 226 -7.38 0.84 -10.05
CA ILE A 226 -7.76 2.13 -10.64
C ILE A 226 -7.51 3.27 -9.64
N HIS A 227 -6.79 4.33 -10.05
CA HIS A 227 -6.85 5.63 -9.37
C HIS A 227 -8.17 6.29 -9.74
N ALA A 228 -8.97 6.63 -8.75
CA ALA A 228 -10.33 7.11 -8.99
C ALA A 228 -10.75 8.20 -7.99
N ASN A 229 -11.44 9.22 -8.50
CA ASN A 229 -12.06 10.28 -7.70
C ASN A 229 -11.07 11.01 -6.78
N GLN A 230 -9.82 11.20 -7.22
CA GLN A 230 -8.78 11.90 -6.48
C GLN A 230 -8.95 13.42 -6.54
N LEU A 231 -9.15 13.96 -7.75
CA LEU A 231 -9.17 15.42 -7.99
C LEU A 231 -10.60 15.98 -7.99
N GLN A 232 -11.57 15.14 -8.33
CA GLN A 232 -12.99 15.51 -8.39
C GLN A 232 -13.89 14.27 -8.32
N ARG A 233 -15.19 14.50 -8.19
CA ARG A 233 -16.19 13.45 -8.40
C ARG A 233 -16.18 12.98 -9.85
N GLY A 234 -16.11 11.67 -10.05
CA GLY A 234 -16.01 11.05 -11.37
C GLY A 234 -16.69 9.69 -11.44
N GLY A 235 -16.58 9.03 -12.59
CA GLY A 235 -17.11 7.66 -12.81
C GLY A 235 -16.12 6.55 -12.51
N GLY A 236 -14.90 6.86 -12.03
CA GLY A 236 -13.83 5.88 -11.85
C GLY A 236 -14.16 4.80 -10.82
N VAL A 237 -14.75 5.17 -9.68
CA VAL A 237 -15.16 4.19 -8.66
C VAL A 237 -16.26 3.26 -9.18
N GLN A 238 -17.27 3.80 -9.86
CA GLN A 238 -18.35 2.99 -10.46
C GLN A 238 -17.80 2.01 -11.50
N LEU A 239 -16.87 2.47 -12.35
CA LEU A 239 -16.16 1.63 -13.31
C LEU A 239 -15.35 0.54 -12.61
N GLY A 240 -14.60 0.90 -11.56
CA GLY A 240 -13.80 -0.06 -10.80
C GLY A 240 -14.65 -1.19 -10.21
N VAL A 241 -15.78 -0.84 -9.59
CA VAL A 241 -16.75 -1.81 -9.05
C VAL A 241 -17.35 -2.67 -10.16
N GLU A 242 -17.76 -2.07 -11.27
CA GLU A 242 -18.33 -2.78 -12.43
C GLU A 242 -17.36 -3.83 -12.99
N LEU A 243 -16.07 -3.49 -13.07
CA LEU A 243 -15.03 -4.40 -13.60
C LEU A 243 -14.47 -5.35 -12.52
N GLY A 244 -14.87 -5.19 -11.25
CA GLY A 244 -14.38 -6.00 -10.14
C GLY A 244 -12.87 -5.83 -9.92
N VAL A 245 -12.35 -4.59 -10.01
CA VAL A 245 -10.94 -4.31 -9.76
C VAL A 245 -10.55 -4.66 -8.33
N ALA A 246 -9.27 -4.94 -8.08
CA ALA A 246 -8.79 -5.29 -6.74
C ALA A 246 -8.89 -4.09 -5.78
N SER A 247 -8.59 -2.88 -6.28
CA SER A 247 -8.75 -1.66 -5.48
C SER A 247 -9.13 -0.45 -6.35
N CYS A 248 -9.95 0.43 -5.74
CA CYS A 248 -10.14 1.81 -6.16
C CYS A 248 -9.30 2.68 -5.22
N ASP A 249 -8.30 3.36 -5.76
CA ASP A 249 -7.29 4.05 -4.99
C ASP A 249 -7.58 5.57 -4.97
N HIS A 250 -7.21 6.28 -3.92
CA HIS A 250 -7.57 7.64 -3.50
C HIS A 250 -8.97 7.75 -2.91
N CYS A 251 -10.03 7.68 -3.72
CA CYS A 251 -11.41 7.79 -3.23
C CYS A 251 -11.67 9.09 -2.43
N THR A 252 -11.00 10.20 -2.77
CA THR A 252 -11.06 11.47 -2.04
C THR A 252 -12.44 12.13 -2.18
N HIS A 253 -13.02 12.06 -3.39
CA HIS A 253 -14.28 12.73 -3.73
C HIS A 253 -15.39 11.71 -4.03
N LEU A 254 -15.88 11.01 -3.02
CA LEU A 254 -16.97 10.03 -3.15
C LEU A 254 -18.34 10.68 -3.03
N THR A 255 -19.32 10.07 -3.69
CA THR A 255 -20.76 10.25 -3.44
C THR A 255 -21.28 9.09 -2.60
N GLU A 256 -22.48 9.24 -2.00
CA GLU A 256 -23.14 8.11 -1.31
C GLU A 256 -23.33 6.90 -2.24
N LYS A 257 -23.61 7.15 -3.52
CA LYS A 257 -23.74 6.10 -4.54
C LYS A 257 -22.43 5.33 -4.75
N ASP A 258 -21.28 5.98 -4.66
CA ASP A 258 -19.97 5.33 -4.74
C ASP A 258 -19.72 4.47 -3.50
N ILE A 259 -20.09 4.96 -2.32
CA ILE A 259 -19.99 4.22 -1.06
C ILE A 259 -20.90 2.98 -1.09
N GLU A 260 -22.14 3.11 -1.56
CA GLU A 260 -23.06 1.98 -1.75
C GLU A 260 -22.49 0.93 -2.72
N ALA A 261 -21.91 1.36 -3.84
CA ALA A 261 -21.28 0.46 -4.81
C ALA A 261 -20.09 -0.28 -4.20
N LEU A 262 -19.16 0.41 -3.53
CA LEU A 262 -18.02 -0.19 -2.84
C LEU A 262 -18.43 -1.13 -1.73
N SER A 263 -19.46 -0.78 -0.94
CA SER A 263 -20.03 -1.64 0.10
C SER A 263 -20.60 -2.94 -0.49
N SER A 264 -21.31 -2.85 -1.60
CA SER A 264 -21.86 -4.02 -2.30
C SER A 264 -20.77 -4.93 -2.88
N ALA A 265 -19.60 -4.36 -3.21
CA ALA A 265 -18.43 -5.05 -3.77
C ALA A 265 -17.33 -5.36 -2.74
N ASN A 266 -17.60 -5.26 -1.44
CA ASN A 266 -16.61 -5.31 -0.37
C ASN A 266 -15.76 -6.59 -0.28
N LYS A 267 -16.14 -7.67 -0.97
CA LYS A 267 -15.36 -8.91 -1.07
C LYS A 267 -14.43 -8.95 -2.28
N THR A 268 -14.58 -8.03 -3.21
CA THR A 268 -13.86 -8.03 -4.49
C THR A 268 -13.06 -6.77 -4.72
N THR A 269 -13.53 -5.62 -4.25
CA THR A 269 -12.92 -4.31 -4.47
C THR A 269 -12.70 -3.59 -3.15
N VAL A 270 -11.47 -3.19 -2.90
CA VAL A 270 -11.05 -2.44 -1.71
C VAL A 270 -10.97 -0.95 -2.05
N ALA A 271 -11.39 -0.07 -1.16
CA ALA A 271 -11.10 1.36 -1.25
C ALA A 271 -9.76 1.65 -0.55
N THR A 272 -8.71 1.96 -1.31
CA THR A 272 -7.39 2.30 -0.75
C THR A 272 -7.29 3.81 -0.58
N LEU A 273 -7.23 4.28 0.67
CA LEU A 273 -7.17 5.70 1.02
C LEU A 273 -5.72 6.12 1.26
N LEU A 274 -5.37 7.33 0.84
CA LEU A 274 -4.00 7.82 0.73
C LEU A 274 -3.82 9.16 1.48
N PRO A 275 -4.05 9.20 2.81
CA PRO A 275 -4.19 10.47 3.55
C PRO A 275 -2.95 11.37 3.53
N ALA A 276 -1.77 10.86 3.24
CA ALA A 276 -0.57 11.69 3.07
C ALA A 276 -0.63 12.49 1.75
N ALA A 277 -1.30 11.98 0.72
CA ALA A 277 -1.55 12.72 -0.51
C ALA A 277 -2.53 13.87 -0.28
N GLU A 278 -3.65 13.64 0.43
CA GLU A 278 -4.58 14.71 0.81
C GLU A 278 -3.89 15.78 1.65
N LEU A 279 -3.07 15.39 2.62
CA LEU A 279 -2.31 16.34 3.45
C LEU A 279 -1.40 17.23 2.59
N CYS A 280 -0.57 16.63 1.74
CA CYS A 280 0.44 17.36 0.96
C CYS A 280 -0.16 18.15 -0.20
N THR A 281 -1.33 17.75 -0.73
CA THR A 281 -2.05 18.48 -1.78
C THR A 281 -3.06 19.49 -1.22
N ARG A 282 -3.29 19.50 0.10
CA ARG A 282 -4.31 20.30 0.79
C ARG A 282 -5.74 19.99 0.29
N SER A 283 -5.94 18.74 -0.12
CA SER A 283 -7.24 18.21 -0.52
C SER A 283 -8.10 17.87 0.72
N PRO A 284 -9.42 17.73 0.58
CA PRO A 284 -10.26 17.25 1.68
C PRO A 284 -9.91 15.79 1.97
N PHE A 285 -10.07 15.39 3.24
CA PHE A 285 -9.91 13.99 3.63
C PHE A 285 -11.21 13.21 3.41
N PRO A 286 -11.16 11.97 2.85
CA PRO A 286 -12.34 11.12 2.76
C PRO A 286 -12.86 10.71 4.15
N HIS A 287 -14.17 10.51 4.27
CA HIS A 287 -14.83 10.12 5.51
C HIS A 287 -14.67 8.60 5.78
N ALA A 288 -13.46 8.16 6.08
CA ALA A 288 -13.12 6.74 6.19
C ALA A 288 -13.98 5.99 7.21
N ARG A 289 -14.26 6.60 8.38
CA ARG A 289 -15.16 5.98 9.38
C ARG A 289 -16.53 5.70 8.80
N HIS A 290 -17.13 6.66 8.11
CA HIS A 290 -18.44 6.48 7.48
C HIS A 290 -18.41 5.34 6.46
N MET A 291 -17.39 5.29 5.61
CA MET A 291 -17.22 4.19 4.63
C MET A 291 -17.18 2.83 5.32
N ILE A 292 -16.40 2.68 6.41
CA ILE A 292 -16.32 1.43 7.17
C ILE A 292 -17.66 1.07 7.82
N GLU A 293 -18.36 2.04 8.40
CA GLU A 293 -19.69 1.85 8.99
C GLU A 293 -20.74 1.41 7.95
N GLN A 294 -20.59 1.83 6.68
CA GLN A 294 -21.40 1.38 5.56
C GLN A 294 -20.95 0.01 5.00
N GLY A 295 -19.91 -0.61 5.57
CA GLY A 295 -19.44 -1.95 5.16
C GLY A 295 -18.43 -1.93 4.00
N VAL A 296 -17.85 -0.79 3.65
CA VAL A 296 -16.77 -0.72 2.66
C VAL A 296 -15.49 -1.31 3.28
N THR A 297 -14.82 -2.17 2.53
CA THR A 297 -13.47 -2.62 2.88
C THR A 297 -12.46 -1.53 2.54
N VAL A 298 -11.75 -1.04 3.56
CA VAL A 298 -10.80 0.06 3.44
C VAL A 298 -9.37 -0.42 3.65
N ALA A 299 -8.46 -0.02 2.76
CA ALA A 299 -7.01 -0.09 2.96
C ALA A 299 -6.43 1.31 3.15
N LEU A 300 -5.27 1.39 3.79
CA LEU A 300 -4.42 2.57 3.85
C LEU A 300 -3.11 2.28 3.14
N ALA A 301 -2.58 3.26 2.40
CA ALA A 301 -1.29 3.16 1.75
C ALA A 301 -0.58 4.53 1.74
N THR A 302 0.73 4.53 1.43
CA THR A 302 1.52 5.75 1.51
C THR A 302 1.38 6.64 0.29
N ASP A 303 1.08 6.09 -0.87
CA ASP A 303 1.20 6.79 -2.16
C ASP A 303 2.60 7.40 -2.34
N CYS A 304 3.66 6.71 -1.88
CA CYS A 304 5.00 7.28 -1.88
C CYS A 304 5.42 7.70 -3.29
N ASN A 305 5.43 9.01 -3.52
CA ASN A 305 5.79 9.63 -4.79
C ASN A 305 6.31 11.06 -4.56
N PRO A 306 7.09 11.65 -5.49
CA PRO A 306 7.69 12.96 -5.25
C PRO A 306 6.70 14.13 -5.33
N GLY A 307 5.50 13.93 -5.89
CA GLY A 307 4.56 15.01 -6.20
C GLY A 307 3.53 15.30 -5.12
N SER A 308 2.85 14.28 -4.64
CA SER A 308 1.71 14.39 -3.73
C SER A 308 1.95 13.78 -2.35
N SER A 309 2.90 12.82 -2.21
CA SER A 309 3.08 12.09 -0.96
C SER A 309 4.49 11.52 -0.85
N TYR A 310 5.46 12.33 -0.43
CA TYR A 310 6.84 11.86 -0.34
C TYR A 310 7.14 11.31 1.06
N THR A 311 6.47 10.21 1.40
CA THR A 311 6.66 9.48 2.66
C THR A 311 6.52 7.98 2.44
N THR A 312 7.31 7.19 3.16
CA THR A 312 7.26 5.73 3.21
C THR A 312 6.69 5.22 4.53
N SER A 313 6.25 6.14 5.42
CA SER A 313 5.88 5.84 6.79
C SER A 313 4.41 5.45 6.93
N MET A 314 4.11 4.15 6.99
CA MET A 314 2.76 3.65 7.33
C MET A 314 2.28 4.11 8.71
N PRO A 315 3.12 4.18 9.79
CA PRO A 315 2.70 4.78 11.06
C PRO A 315 2.23 6.23 10.94
N PHE A 316 2.85 7.03 10.06
CA PHE A 316 2.40 8.39 9.81
C PHE A 316 1.04 8.41 9.09
N VAL A 317 0.86 7.58 8.07
CA VAL A 317 -0.42 7.40 7.36
C VAL A 317 -1.53 6.98 8.34
N MET A 318 -1.26 6.04 9.25
CA MET A 318 -2.20 5.64 10.30
C MET A 318 -2.57 6.82 11.22
N SER A 319 -1.58 7.64 11.62
CA SER A 319 -1.84 8.81 12.45
C SER A 319 -2.78 9.80 11.77
N LEU A 320 -2.59 10.06 10.47
CA LEU A 320 -3.46 10.92 9.66
C LEU A 320 -4.88 10.33 9.58
N ALA A 321 -5.00 9.03 9.31
CA ALA A 321 -6.29 8.36 9.22
C ALA A 321 -7.09 8.42 10.54
N VAL A 322 -6.42 8.25 11.68
CA VAL A 322 -7.06 8.37 12.99
C VAL A 322 -7.46 9.82 13.30
N ILE A 323 -6.55 10.78 13.11
CA ILE A 323 -6.75 12.17 13.54
C ILE A 323 -7.66 12.92 12.58
N LEU A 324 -7.52 12.72 11.26
CA LEU A 324 -8.16 13.56 10.23
C LEU A 324 -9.31 12.84 9.50
N MET A 325 -9.31 11.51 9.44
CA MET A 325 -10.37 10.74 8.75
C MET A 325 -11.33 10.04 9.73
N GLY A 326 -11.14 10.24 11.04
CA GLY A 326 -12.01 9.74 12.10
C GLY A 326 -11.94 8.23 12.36
N MET A 327 -10.95 7.52 11.81
CA MET A 327 -10.77 6.09 12.09
C MET A 327 -10.39 5.85 13.55
N THR A 328 -10.75 4.69 14.10
CA THR A 328 -10.16 4.21 15.36
C THR A 328 -8.74 3.69 15.09
N PRO A 329 -7.86 3.61 16.12
CA PRO A 329 -6.55 2.97 15.98
C PRO A 329 -6.64 1.54 15.46
N ASP A 330 -7.66 0.77 15.88
CA ASP A 330 -7.92 -0.60 15.42
C ASP A 330 -8.26 -0.63 13.92
N GLN A 331 -9.15 0.25 13.48
CA GLN A 331 -9.51 0.35 12.06
C GLN A 331 -8.30 0.75 11.21
N ALA A 332 -7.50 1.71 11.66
CA ALA A 332 -6.32 2.17 10.95
C ALA A 332 -5.24 1.06 10.86
N LEU A 333 -5.00 0.30 11.94
CA LEU A 333 -4.07 -0.82 11.91
C LEU A 333 -4.56 -1.93 10.97
N TRP A 334 -5.83 -2.33 11.07
CA TRP A 334 -6.41 -3.34 10.18
C TRP A 334 -6.28 -2.92 8.71
N SER A 335 -6.60 -1.66 8.39
CA SER A 335 -6.53 -1.11 7.03
C SER A 335 -5.10 -1.03 6.49
N SER A 336 -4.09 -0.83 7.38
CA SER A 336 -2.67 -0.77 7.01
C SER A 336 -2.00 -2.16 6.93
N THR A 337 -2.70 -3.22 7.30
CA THR A 337 -2.20 -4.60 7.32
C THR A 337 -3.11 -5.51 6.51
N GLN A 338 -4.20 -6.01 7.08
CA GLN A 338 -5.14 -6.91 6.42
C GLN A 338 -5.88 -6.23 5.25
N GLY A 339 -6.24 -4.94 5.39
CA GLY A 339 -6.85 -4.16 4.31
C GLY A 339 -5.93 -4.04 3.09
N GLY A 340 -4.65 -3.69 3.31
CA GLY A 340 -3.62 -3.67 2.25
C GLY A 340 -3.41 -5.04 1.60
N ALA A 341 -3.43 -6.13 2.40
CA ALA A 341 -3.33 -7.49 1.90
C ALA A 341 -4.53 -7.84 0.98
N GLN A 342 -5.75 -7.45 1.36
CA GLN A 342 -6.93 -7.65 0.53
C GLN A 342 -6.88 -6.84 -0.77
N ALA A 343 -6.36 -5.59 -0.74
CA ALA A 343 -6.13 -4.77 -1.93
C ALA A 343 -5.13 -5.41 -2.92
N LEU A 344 -4.25 -6.29 -2.42
CA LEU A 344 -3.33 -7.11 -3.22
C LEU A 344 -3.86 -8.54 -3.48
N ARG A 345 -5.10 -8.85 -3.09
CA ARG A 345 -5.71 -10.19 -3.17
C ARG A 345 -4.81 -11.27 -2.55
N ARG A 346 -4.17 -10.94 -1.41
CA ARG A 346 -3.31 -11.82 -0.63
C ARG A 346 -4.00 -12.21 0.68
N ASN A 347 -3.88 -13.47 1.06
CA ASN A 347 -4.40 -14.01 2.32
C ASN A 347 -3.31 -14.57 3.24
N ASP A 348 -2.07 -14.58 2.78
CA ASP A 348 -0.91 -15.11 3.47
C ASP A 348 -0.06 -14.02 4.17
N ILE A 349 -0.49 -12.77 4.14
CA ILE A 349 0.15 -11.60 4.75
C ILE A 349 -0.87 -10.69 5.43
N GLY A 350 -0.39 -9.72 6.21
CA GLY A 350 -1.24 -8.75 6.91
C GLY A 350 -1.98 -9.32 8.14
N ASN A 351 -1.72 -10.58 8.50
CA ASN A 351 -2.22 -11.28 9.67
C ASN A 351 -1.16 -12.24 10.23
N LEU A 352 -1.39 -12.77 11.43
CA LEU A 352 -0.51 -13.75 12.09
C LEU A 352 -1.24 -15.09 12.33
N CYS A 353 -2.09 -15.49 11.37
CA CYS A 353 -2.74 -16.78 11.40
C CYS A 353 -1.75 -17.92 11.12
N ALA A 354 -2.01 -19.11 11.65
CA ALA A 354 -1.20 -20.29 11.31
C ALA A 354 -1.19 -20.52 9.78
N GLY A 355 0.01 -20.74 9.22
CA GLY A 355 0.27 -20.89 7.79
C GLY A 355 0.55 -19.57 7.05
N SER A 356 0.26 -18.41 7.62
CA SER A 356 0.64 -17.11 7.05
C SER A 356 2.14 -16.87 7.15
N ARG A 357 2.67 -16.00 6.28
CA ARG A 357 4.07 -15.60 6.32
C ARG A 357 4.37 -14.89 7.66
N ALA A 358 5.45 -15.28 8.31
CA ALA A 358 5.87 -14.68 9.57
C ALA A 358 6.47 -13.29 9.32
N ASP A 359 5.58 -12.35 9.03
CA ASP A 359 5.85 -10.93 8.80
C ASP A 359 5.22 -10.12 9.92
N PHE A 360 6.05 -9.57 10.81
CA PHE A 360 5.57 -8.80 11.94
C PHE A 360 6.56 -7.72 12.39
N VAL A 361 6.02 -6.78 13.14
CA VAL A 361 6.78 -5.68 13.76
C VAL A 361 6.70 -5.79 15.27
N VAL A 362 7.85 -5.76 15.92
CA VAL A 362 7.95 -5.55 17.35
C VAL A 362 8.02 -4.05 17.61
N LEU A 363 7.10 -3.52 18.38
CA LEU A 363 7.03 -2.09 18.69
C LEU A 363 7.78 -1.79 19.99
N ASP A 364 8.45 -0.64 20.04
CA ASP A 364 8.94 -0.06 21.30
C ASP A 364 7.79 0.68 22.00
N ALA A 365 6.71 -0.07 22.23
CA ALA A 365 5.47 0.43 22.82
C ALA A 365 4.64 -0.75 23.35
N PRO A 366 3.79 -0.53 24.39
CA PRO A 366 2.97 -1.58 25.00
C PRO A 366 1.71 -1.92 24.18
N SER A 367 1.35 -1.13 23.17
CA SER A 367 0.18 -1.39 22.31
C SER A 367 0.30 -0.68 20.95
N HIS A 368 -0.44 -1.18 19.97
CA HIS A 368 -0.52 -0.58 18.63
C HIS A 368 -1.11 0.85 18.62
N ILE A 369 -1.88 1.22 19.63
CA ILE A 369 -2.47 2.56 19.77
C ILE A 369 -1.39 3.65 19.71
N HIS A 370 -0.18 3.35 20.18
CA HIS A 370 0.94 4.29 20.23
C HIS A 370 1.41 4.71 18.84
N LEU A 371 1.16 3.94 17.79
CA LEU A 371 1.47 4.31 16.42
C LEU A 371 0.72 5.58 15.97
N ALA A 372 -0.55 5.72 16.37
CA ALA A 372 -1.32 6.93 16.10
C ALA A 372 -1.16 8.00 17.19
N TYR A 373 -0.98 7.56 18.46
CA TYR A 373 -0.87 8.46 19.61
C TYR A 373 0.42 9.28 19.65
N ARG A 374 1.51 8.75 19.05
CA ARG A 374 2.81 9.44 18.94
C ARG A 374 3.17 9.72 17.48
N PRO A 375 2.44 10.61 16.78
CA PRO A 375 2.64 10.86 15.35
C PRO A 375 4.07 11.33 15.06
N GLY A 376 4.65 10.84 13.95
CA GLY A 376 5.99 11.22 13.51
C GLY A 376 7.15 10.59 14.31
N VAL A 377 6.88 9.77 15.31
CA VAL A 377 7.93 9.04 16.06
C VAL A 377 7.99 7.61 15.56
N ASN A 378 9.16 7.18 15.08
CA ASN A 378 9.37 5.77 14.76
C ASN A 378 9.38 4.94 16.05
N GLN A 379 8.46 3.99 16.16
CA GLN A 379 8.31 3.07 17.29
C GLN A 379 8.63 1.62 16.89
N THR A 380 9.26 1.41 15.76
CA THR A 380 9.70 0.11 15.30
C THR A 380 10.98 -0.29 16.04
N ARG A 381 10.90 -1.30 16.92
CA ARG A 381 12.07 -1.93 17.57
C ARG A 381 12.72 -2.94 16.66
N ALA A 382 11.93 -3.81 16.05
CA ALA A 382 12.41 -4.82 15.11
C ALA A 382 11.36 -5.14 14.05
N VAL A 383 11.82 -5.54 12.86
CA VAL A 383 10.98 -6.05 11.79
C VAL A 383 11.42 -7.46 11.43
N VAL A 384 10.45 -8.37 11.44
CA VAL A 384 10.63 -9.75 10.98
C VAL A 384 9.88 -9.92 9.66
N ARG A 385 10.58 -10.45 8.67
CA ARG A 385 10.02 -10.76 7.35
C ARG A 385 10.38 -12.18 6.95
N GLY A 386 9.36 -13.02 6.71
CA GLY A 386 9.55 -14.44 6.42
C GLY A 386 10.31 -15.16 7.55
N GLY A 387 9.98 -14.89 8.81
CA GLY A 387 10.59 -15.50 9.99
C GLY A 387 12.01 -15.02 10.31
N LYS A 388 12.56 -14.04 9.57
CA LYS A 388 13.92 -13.51 9.80
C LYS A 388 13.85 -12.05 10.27
N CYS A 389 14.56 -11.74 11.34
CA CYS A 389 14.75 -10.36 11.76
C CYS A 389 15.61 -9.64 10.73
N VAL A 390 15.05 -8.63 10.05
CA VAL A 390 15.68 -7.88 8.96
C VAL A 390 15.99 -6.42 9.31
N VAL A 391 15.38 -5.91 10.40
CA VAL A 391 15.64 -4.57 10.96
C VAL A 391 15.66 -4.69 12.48
N GLY A 392 16.58 -4.01 13.15
CA GLY A 392 16.68 -3.97 14.61
C GLY A 392 17.15 -5.28 15.24
N ALA A 393 16.68 -5.56 16.44
CA ALA A 393 16.96 -6.80 17.18
C ALA A 393 15.73 -7.22 18.01
N LEU A 394 15.50 -8.52 18.10
CA LEU A 394 14.48 -9.16 18.93
C LEU A 394 14.93 -9.25 20.37
#